data_fc27f915bda511c28bb47f0cb58d8f39
#
_entry.id   fc27f915bda511c28bb47f0cb58d8f39
#
_cell.length_a   1.000
_cell.length_b   1.000
_cell.length_c   1.000
_cell.angle_alpha   90.00
_cell.angle_beta   90.00
_cell.angle_gamma   90.00
#
_symmetry.space_group_name_H-M   'P 1'
#
loop_
_entity.id
_entity.type
_entity.pdbx_description
1 polymer ?
#
loop_
_entity_poly.entity_id
_entity_poly.type
_entity_poly.pdbx_seq_one_letter_code
_entity_poly.pdbx_strand_id
1 'polypeptide(L)'
;MLTIKHNQLMEDKMAFERFENIGGIYVAKASISNRGVVTLSQGTCTKHNLNATNSKYVQLYYDKENKLIGMMFVAEKEGAVANVRHRGTSLDFSAKSLFDFYSIMPQKTSLYEVSKVENGMIIIDMKTAKERKTKEEKETERNP
;
A
#
# COMPACT_ATOMS: atom_id res chain seq x y z
N MET A 1 28.52 17.76 24.28
CA MET A 1 28.10 17.29 24.46
C MET A 1 27.44 17.11 24.88
N LEU A 2 27.14 17.09 25.02
CA LEU A 2 26.58 16.46 25.31
C LEU A 2 25.67 16.51 25.35
N THR A 3 25.26 16.93 24.82
CA THR A 3 24.62 16.65 24.82
C THR A 3 24.23 16.22 24.68
N ILE A 4 24.40 16.03 24.66
CA ILE A 4 24.24 15.31 24.68
C ILE A 4 23.65 15.36 25.03
N LYS A 5 23.58 15.98 24.94
CA LYS A 5 23.22 15.57 25.38
C LYS A 5 22.23 15.14 25.89
N HIS A 6 21.02 16.57 25.87
CA HIS A 6 20.22 15.68 26.59
C HIS A 6 19.70 14.50 25.83
N ASN A 7 19.22 14.68 24.65
CA ASN A 7 18.88 13.55 23.80
C ASN A 7 20.09 12.71 23.54
N GLN A 8 21.16 13.35 23.30
CA GLN A 8 22.41 12.68 23.15
C GLN A 8 22.74 11.85 24.37
N LEU A 9 22.40 12.39 25.51
CA LEU A 9 22.57 11.71 26.75
C LEU A 9 21.80 10.42 26.82
N MET A 10 20.55 10.47 26.43
CA MET A 10 19.70 9.29 26.43
C MET A 10 20.17 8.28 25.41
N GLU A 11 20.47 8.74 24.24
CA GLU A 11 20.86 7.87 23.15
C GLU A 11 22.24 7.26 23.34
N ASP A 12 23.23 8.09 23.70
CA ASP A 12 24.59 7.62 23.87
C ASP A 12 24.74 6.65 25.01
N LYS A 13 24.10 6.95 26.10
CA LYS A 13 24.24 6.10 27.28
C LYS A 13 23.70 4.74 27.05
N MET A 14 22.72 4.62 26.20
CA MET A 14 21.99 3.40 26.10
C MET A 14 22.21 2.67 24.81
N ALA A 15 22.77 3.32 23.82
CA ALA A 15 22.94 2.72 22.52
C ALA A 15 21.64 2.10 22.00
N PHE A 16 20.51 2.61 22.45
CA PHE A 16 19.21 2.13 22.00
C PHE A 16 18.79 2.82 20.75
N GLU A 17 18.25 2.03 19.83
CA GLU A 17 17.62 2.55 18.63
C GLU A 17 16.13 2.41 18.79
N ARG A 18 15.40 3.39 18.29
CA ARG A 18 13.95 3.33 18.32
C ARG A 18 13.46 2.31 17.31
N PHE A 19 12.68 1.33 17.78
CA PHE A 19 12.07 0.36 16.90
C PHE A 19 10.79 0.95 16.30
N GLU A 20 10.77 1.12 15.00
CA GLU A 20 9.68 1.80 14.31
C GLU A 20 8.69 0.90 13.62
N ASN A 21 8.97 -0.39 13.56
CA ASN A 21 8.09 -1.35 12.89
C ASN A 21 7.22 -2.15 13.85
N ILE A 22 6.82 -1.52 14.94
CA ILE A 22 6.00 -2.18 15.96
C ILE A 22 4.68 -2.63 15.36
N GLY A 23 4.37 -3.91 15.53
CA GLY A 23 3.13 -4.49 15.05
C GLY A 23 3.12 -4.85 13.58
N GLY A 24 4.09 -4.41 12.81
CA GLY A 24 4.16 -4.70 11.38
C GLY A 24 3.04 -4.12 10.54
N ILE A 25 2.15 -3.32 11.16
CA ILE A 25 0.98 -2.79 10.47
C ILE A 25 1.29 -1.61 9.57
N TYR A 26 2.50 -1.09 9.68
CA TYR A 26 2.90 0.09 8.91
C TYR A 26 3.64 -0.22 7.62
N VAL A 27 3.72 -1.49 7.29
CA VAL A 27 4.30 -1.88 6.00
C VAL A 27 3.27 -1.55 4.94
N ALA A 28 3.63 -0.63 4.04
CA ALA A 28 2.71 -0.19 2.99
C ALA A 28 2.58 -1.29 1.94
N LYS A 29 1.39 -1.89 1.87
CA LYS A 29 1.11 -2.95 0.91
C LYS A 29 -0.28 -2.78 0.30
N ALA A 30 -0.39 -3.27 -0.92
CA ALA A 30 -1.65 -3.35 -1.63
C ALA A 30 -1.88 -4.79 -2.05
N SER A 31 -3.13 -5.23 -2.02
CA SER A 31 -3.50 -6.52 -2.56
C SER A 31 -4.30 -6.27 -3.84
N ILE A 32 -4.05 -7.09 -4.87
CA ILE A 32 -4.81 -7.02 -6.10
C ILE A 32 -5.35 -8.41 -6.38
N SER A 33 -6.68 -8.51 -6.47
CA SER A 33 -7.33 -9.79 -6.72
C SER A 33 -7.30 -10.14 -8.21
N ASN A 34 -7.61 -11.40 -8.53
CA ASN A 34 -7.72 -11.84 -9.92
C ASN A 34 -8.92 -11.24 -10.65
N ARG A 35 -9.72 -10.44 -9.97
CA ARG A 35 -10.84 -9.69 -10.56
C ARG A 35 -10.51 -8.21 -10.73
N GLY A 36 -9.29 -7.81 -10.39
CA GLY A 36 -8.86 -6.42 -10.53
C GLY A 36 -9.27 -5.51 -9.39
N VAL A 37 -9.64 -6.06 -8.23
CA VAL A 37 -9.92 -5.25 -7.06
C VAL A 37 -8.64 -4.96 -6.31
N VAL A 38 -8.35 -3.68 -6.13
CA VAL A 38 -7.20 -3.21 -5.38
C VAL A 38 -7.65 -2.89 -3.97
N THR A 39 -6.97 -3.48 -2.99
CA THR A 39 -7.25 -3.22 -1.57
C THR A 39 -6.00 -2.64 -0.92
N LEU A 40 -6.16 -1.50 -0.25
CA LEU A 40 -5.09 -0.90 0.53
C LEU A 40 -5.35 -1.19 1.99
N SER A 41 -4.35 -1.73 2.66
CA SER A 41 -4.45 -2.10 4.07
C SER A 41 -4.59 -0.87 4.97
N GLN A 42 -5.02 -1.10 6.20
CA GLN A 42 -5.08 -0.05 7.21
C GLN A 42 -3.75 0.67 7.34
N GLY A 43 -2.64 -0.07 7.38
CA GLY A 43 -1.31 0.54 7.51
C GLY A 43 -0.99 1.46 6.34
N THR A 44 -1.34 1.06 5.12
CA THR A 44 -1.12 1.89 3.94
C THR A 44 -1.98 3.15 4.01
N CYS A 45 -3.24 3.01 4.37
CA CYS A 45 -4.16 4.15 4.47
C CYS A 45 -3.69 5.13 5.54
N THR A 46 -3.25 4.63 6.68
CA THR A 46 -2.75 5.46 7.76
C THR A 46 -1.49 6.20 7.34
N LYS A 47 -0.56 5.50 6.73
CA LYS A 47 0.70 6.08 6.28
C LYS A 47 0.50 7.22 5.27
N HIS A 48 -0.48 7.08 4.39
CA HIS A 48 -0.73 8.05 3.32
C HIS A 48 -1.92 8.97 3.60
N ASN A 49 -2.45 8.91 4.81
CA ASN A 49 -3.57 9.76 5.24
C ASN A 49 -4.79 9.67 4.31
N LEU A 50 -5.16 8.44 3.96
CA LEU A 50 -6.34 8.19 3.13
C LEU A 50 -7.55 7.89 4.03
N ASN A 51 -8.66 8.58 3.79
CA ASN A 51 -9.86 8.41 4.60
C ASN A 51 -11.12 8.65 3.77
N ALA A 52 -12.28 8.42 4.37
CA ALA A 52 -13.55 8.55 3.69
C ALA A 52 -13.89 9.97 3.25
N THR A 53 -13.23 10.96 3.81
CA THR A 53 -13.47 12.37 3.49
C THR A 53 -12.64 12.80 2.27
N ASN A 54 -11.36 12.45 2.24
CA ASN A 54 -10.45 12.94 1.21
C ASN A 54 -10.22 11.96 0.05
N SER A 55 -10.64 10.71 0.21
CA SER A 55 -10.35 9.66 -0.76
C SER A 55 -11.61 8.96 -1.21
N LYS A 56 -12.53 9.72 -1.80
CA LYS A 56 -13.80 9.18 -2.30
C LYS A 56 -13.66 8.55 -3.67
N TYR A 57 -12.71 9.03 -4.44
CA TYR A 57 -12.45 8.55 -5.79
C TYR A 57 -10.96 8.43 -6.01
N VAL A 58 -10.58 7.63 -7.00
CA VAL A 58 -9.17 7.47 -7.36
C VAL A 58 -9.00 7.61 -8.87
N GLN A 59 -8.00 8.41 -9.25
CA GLN A 59 -7.57 8.53 -10.63
C GLN A 59 -6.42 7.54 -10.83
N LEU A 60 -6.49 6.75 -11.89
CA LEU A 60 -5.54 5.69 -12.13
C LEU A 60 -4.61 6.00 -13.29
N TYR A 61 -3.34 5.69 -13.11
CA TYR A 61 -2.29 5.89 -14.11
C TYR A 61 -1.47 4.62 -14.22
N TYR A 62 -0.89 4.38 -15.36
CA TYR A 62 -0.02 3.23 -15.54
C TYR A 62 1.24 3.60 -16.29
N ASP A 63 2.38 3.25 -15.71
CA ASP A 63 3.68 3.36 -16.36
C ASP A 63 4.02 1.99 -16.92
N LYS A 64 3.82 1.83 -18.22
CA LYS A 64 3.99 0.55 -18.89
C LYS A 64 5.45 0.11 -18.90
N GLU A 65 6.36 1.03 -18.98
CA GLU A 65 7.78 0.74 -19.05
C GLU A 65 8.32 0.21 -17.72
N ASN A 66 7.96 0.88 -16.64
CA ASN A 66 8.41 0.51 -15.31
C ASN A 66 7.44 -0.38 -14.54
N LYS A 67 6.28 -0.66 -15.14
CA LYS A 67 5.23 -1.49 -14.55
C LYS A 67 4.77 -0.98 -13.20
N LEU A 68 4.43 0.30 -13.17
CA LEU A 68 3.94 0.97 -11.97
C LEU A 68 2.51 1.42 -12.17
N ILE A 69 1.67 1.20 -11.16
CA ILE A 69 0.32 1.76 -11.14
C ILE A 69 0.34 2.97 -10.24
N GLY A 70 -0.09 4.12 -10.77
CA GLY A 70 -0.20 5.35 -10.00
C GLY A 70 -1.64 5.58 -9.58
N MET A 71 -1.81 6.02 -8.34
CA MET A 71 -3.12 6.31 -7.75
C MET A 71 -3.11 7.72 -7.20
N MET A 72 -4.05 8.55 -7.69
CA MET A 72 -4.30 9.87 -7.11
C MET A 72 -5.68 9.84 -6.48
N PHE A 73 -5.73 9.87 -5.16
CA PHE A 73 -7.00 9.87 -4.43
C PHE A 73 -7.53 11.29 -4.34
N VAL A 74 -8.80 11.46 -4.64
CA VAL A 74 -9.44 12.79 -4.67
C VAL A 74 -10.78 12.74 -3.96
N ALA A 75 -11.20 13.89 -3.44
CA ALA A 75 -12.48 14.01 -2.74
C ALA A 75 -13.64 14.22 -3.70
N GLU A 76 -13.36 14.76 -4.88
CA GLU A 76 -14.38 15.07 -5.86
C GLU A 76 -14.11 14.37 -7.18
N LYS A 77 -15.19 14.04 -7.87
CA LYS A 77 -15.10 13.32 -9.13
C LYS A 77 -14.63 14.25 -10.23
N GLU A 78 -13.47 13.99 -10.78
CA GLU A 78 -12.91 14.75 -11.91
C GLU A 78 -12.46 13.77 -12.99
N GLY A 79 -13.11 13.84 -14.14
CA GLY A 79 -12.77 12.98 -15.27
C GLY A 79 -13.05 11.50 -14.97
N ALA A 80 -12.23 10.64 -15.53
CA ALA A 80 -12.35 9.21 -15.34
C ALA A 80 -11.76 8.79 -13.99
N VAL A 81 -12.61 8.29 -13.11
CA VAL A 81 -12.21 7.88 -11.77
C VAL A 81 -12.87 6.54 -11.41
N ALA A 82 -12.28 5.83 -10.47
CA ALA A 82 -12.91 4.69 -9.83
C ALA A 82 -13.49 5.13 -8.49
N ASN A 83 -14.61 4.53 -8.09
CA ASN A 83 -15.21 4.78 -6.79
C ASN A 83 -14.44 4.01 -5.73
N VAL A 84 -14.11 4.70 -4.64
CA VAL A 84 -13.39 4.08 -3.52
C VAL A 84 -14.40 3.66 -2.46
N ARG A 85 -14.28 2.42 -2.00
CA ARG A 85 -15.09 1.91 -0.90
C ARG A 85 -14.24 1.86 0.35
N HIS A 86 -14.75 2.43 1.43
CA HIS A 86 -14.06 2.41 2.72
C HIS A 86 -14.63 1.31 3.59
N ARG A 87 -13.75 0.49 4.14
CA ARG A 87 -14.12 -0.61 5.03
C ARG A 87 -13.39 -0.42 6.35
N GLY A 88 -13.98 0.36 7.26
CA GLY A 88 -13.28 0.79 8.45
C GLY A 88 -12.09 1.66 8.07
N THR A 89 -10.88 1.22 8.37
CA THR A 89 -9.66 1.96 8.09
C THR A 89 -8.92 1.51 6.83
N SER A 90 -9.43 0.48 6.15
CA SER A 90 -8.89 0.06 4.85
C SER A 90 -9.81 0.56 3.75
N LEU A 91 -9.37 0.45 2.50
CA LEU A 91 -10.18 0.82 1.36
C LEU A 91 -9.94 -0.13 0.20
N ASP A 92 -10.91 -0.19 -0.71
CA ASP A 92 -10.73 -0.91 -1.96
C ASP A 92 -11.43 -0.19 -3.11
N PHE A 93 -11.03 -0.53 -4.32
CA PHE A 93 -11.66 -0.03 -5.53
C PHE A 93 -11.38 -1.00 -6.67
N SER A 94 -12.21 -0.94 -7.72
CA SER A 94 -12.00 -1.78 -8.89
C SER A 94 -11.12 -1.06 -9.90
N ALA A 95 -10.06 -1.71 -10.31
CA ALA A 95 -9.20 -1.25 -11.40
C ALA A 95 -9.27 -2.23 -12.58
N LYS A 96 -10.36 -2.99 -12.67
CA LYS A 96 -10.53 -4.01 -13.71
C LYS A 96 -10.31 -3.45 -15.11
N SER A 97 -10.84 -2.27 -15.40
CA SER A 97 -10.69 -1.66 -16.72
C SER A 97 -9.23 -1.41 -17.08
N LEU A 98 -8.44 -0.95 -16.13
CA LEU A 98 -7.01 -0.74 -16.34
C LEU A 98 -6.28 -2.05 -16.60
N PHE A 99 -6.56 -3.05 -15.79
CA PHE A 99 -5.91 -4.35 -15.93
C PHE A 99 -6.28 -5.04 -17.24
N ASP A 100 -7.54 -4.93 -17.64
CA ASP A 100 -7.99 -5.49 -18.93
C ASP A 100 -7.36 -4.74 -20.10
N PHE A 101 -7.32 -3.42 -20.02
CA PHE A 101 -6.79 -2.60 -21.10
C PHE A 101 -5.31 -2.90 -21.39
N TYR A 102 -4.51 -3.07 -20.34
CA TYR A 102 -3.08 -3.35 -20.48
C TYR A 102 -2.74 -4.84 -20.45
N SER A 103 -3.75 -5.71 -20.32
CA SER A 103 -3.56 -7.17 -20.25
C SER A 103 -2.62 -7.59 -19.13
N ILE A 104 -2.82 -7.00 -17.95
CA ILE A 104 -1.97 -7.25 -16.79
C ILE A 104 -2.75 -7.78 -15.58
N MET A 105 -3.93 -8.34 -15.81
CA MET A 105 -4.74 -8.88 -14.72
C MET A 105 -4.00 -9.99 -13.98
N PRO A 106 -3.87 -9.91 -12.65
CA PRO A 106 -3.23 -10.98 -11.88
C PRO A 106 -4.01 -12.28 -12.00
N GLN A 107 -3.31 -13.40 -12.07
CA GLN A 107 -3.96 -14.70 -12.11
C GLN A 107 -4.45 -15.14 -10.74
N LYS A 108 -3.79 -14.67 -9.70
CA LYS A 108 -4.13 -14.95 -8.30
C LYS A 108 -4.03 -13.67 -7.52
N THR A 109 -4.75 -13.60 -6.40
CA THR A 109 -4.61 -12.47 -5.49
C THR A 109 -3.17 -12.38 -5.01
N SER A 110 -2.56 -11.24 -5.24
CA SER A 110 -1.15 -11.02 -4.93
C SER A 110 -0.97 -9.76 -4.10
N LEU A 111 0.12 -9.71 -3.34
CA LEU A 111 0.49 -8.56 -2.55
C LEU A 111 1.62 -7.80 -3.25
N TYR A 112 1.58 -6.49 -3.16
CA TYR A 112 2.53 -5.60 -3.83
C TYR A 112 3.02 -4.53 -2.89
N GLU A 113 4.22 -4.05 -3.13
CA GLU A 113 4.77 -2.93 -2.37
C GLU A 113 4.20 -1.61 -2.86
N VAL A 114 4.01 -0.70 -1.93
CA VAL A 114 3.41 0.60 -2.17
C VAL A 114 4.37 1.68 -1.72
N SER A 115 4.53 2.72 -2.52
CA SER A 115 5.37 3.87 -2.19
C SER A 115 4.64 5.15 -2.57
N LYS A 116 5.20 6.29 -2.18
CA LYS A 116 4.64 7.59 -2.50
C LYS A 116 5.69 8.41 -3.24
N VAL A 117 5.29 9.07 -4.31
CA VAL A 117 6.19 9.93 -5.06
C VAL A 117 5.89 11.41 -4.78
N GLU A 118 6.74 12.28 -5.31
CA GLU A 118 6.77 13.71 -5.00
C GLU A 118 5.45 14.45 -5.12
N ASN A 119 4.70 14.17 -6.16
CA ASN A 119 3.44 14.89 -6.42
C ASN A 119 2.25 14.34 -5.65
N GLY A 120 2.49 13.47 -4.68
CA GLY A 120 1.42 12.89 -3.88
C GLY A 120 0.79 11.64 -4.46
N MET A 121 1.24 11.21 -5.63
CA MET A 121 0.75 9.98 -6.24
C MET A 121 1.26 8.77 -5.46
N ILE A 122 0.38 7.83 -5.18
CA ILE A 122 0.75 6.58 -4.51
C ILE A 122 0.98 5.54 -5.57
N ILE A 123 2.09 4.84 -5.48
CA ILE A 123 2.55 3.92 -6.51
C ILE A 123 2.50 2.48 -6.03
N ILE A 124 1.93 1.60 -6.85
CA ILE A 124 2.01 0.15 -6.65
C ILE A 124 3.05 -0.37 -7.64
N ASP A 125 4.07 -1.04 -7.14
CA ASP A 125 5.09 -1.62 -8.00
C ASP A 125 4.68 -3.04 -8.38
N MET A 126 4.28 -3.22 -9.63
CA MET A 126 3.78 -4.50 -10.12
C MET A 126 4.87 -5.58 -10.19
N LYS A 127 6.13 -5.18 -10.09
CA LYS A 127 7.25 -6.12 -10.11
C LYS A 127 7.48 -6.80 -8.75
N THR A 128 6.82 -6.32 -7.71
CA THR A 128 7.01 -6.85 -6.35
C THR A 128 5.97 -7.89 -5.96
N ALA A 129 5.22 -8.38 -6.92
CA ALA A 129 4.13 -9.31 -6.67
C ALA A 129 4.55 -10.53 -5.87
N LYS A 130 3.77 -10.83 -4.82
CA LYS A 130 3.92 -12.05 -4.04
C LYS A 130 2.55 -12.67 -3.91
N GLU A 131 2.46 -13.96 -4.23
CA GLU A 131 1.20 -14.66 -4.07
C GLU A 131 0.80 -14.68 -2.59
N ARG A 132 -0.47 -14.47 -2.35
CA ARG A 132 -1.01 -14.54 -1.00
C ARG A 132 -1.11 -16.00 -0.59
N LYS A 133 -0.46 -16.38 0.51
CA LYS A 133 -0.46 -17.75 0.98
C LYS A 133 -1.84 -18.14 1.50
N THR A 134 -2.24 -19.36 1.19
CA THR A 134 -3.46 -19.93 1.75
C THR A 134 -3.22 -20.29 3.20
N LYS A 135 -4.30 -20.56 3.93
CA LYS A 135 -4.20 -20.99 5.32
C LYS A 135 -3.40 -22.28 5.46
N GLU A 136 -3.57 -23.20 4.54
CA GLU A 136 -2.84 -24.46 4.53
C GLU A 136 -1.34 -24.27 4.31
N GLU A 137 -0.97 -23.40 3.40
CA GLU A 137 0.44 -23.09 3.14
C GLU A 137 1.10 -22.47 4.38
N LYS A 138 0.38 -21.60 5.07
CA LYS A 138 0.90 -20.99 6.29
C LYS A 138 1.10 -22.01 7.40
N GLU A 139 0.20 -22.97 7.52
CA GLU A 139 0.32 -24.02 8.51
C GLU A 139 1.50 -24.94 8.21
N THR A 140 1.70 -25.26 6.97
CA THR A 140 2.84 -26.08 6.54
C THR A 140 4.16 -25.42 6.89
N GLU A 141 4.27 -24.11 6.71
CA GLU A 141 5.47 -23.37 7.07
C GLU A 141 5.74 -23.37 8.56
N ARG A 142 4.69 -23.31 9.38
CA ARG A 142 4.84 -23.33 10.84
C ARG A 142 5.23 -24.70 11.38
N ASN A 143 4.82 -25.75 10.68
CA ASN A 143 5.04 -27.13 11.10
C ASN A 143 5.74 -27.90 9.98
N PRO A 144 7.00 -27.60 9.71
CA PRO A 144 7.73 -28.23 8.63
C PRO A 144 8.02 -29.73 8.91
#